data_cd34f419d0900262c356d0e23b526919
#
_entry.id   cd34f419d0900262c356d0e23b526919
#
_cell.length_a   1.000
_cell.length_b   1.000
_cell.length_c   1.000
_cell.angle_alpha   90.00
_cell.angle_beta   90.00
_cell.angle_gamma   90.00
#
_symmetry.space_group_name_H-M   'P 1'
#
loop_
_entity.id
_entity.type
_entity.pdbx_description
1 polymer ?
#
loop_
_entity_poly.entity_id
_entity_poly.type
_entity_poly.pdbx_seq_one_letter_code
_entity_poly.pdbx_strand_id
1 'polypeptide(L)'
;RSSIKDINKLSNNVMARQVLLTLSLEKTAIGNTKNGARIIRDWLQKNNLDMPELIIENGSGLSRIERVSAGHLNKILLLGVNSPYRNYFIESLPIAGVDGTMKHRLVDKLRKYFPNKKQSEDLKKNLELFPPSLKNYGAHIKTGSLVDVRSISGYVISRSGQVYAVTSFINHPNAGLGKIFHDTMLSWLLDDGPMN
;
A
#
# COMPACT_ATOMS: atom_id res chain seq x y z
N ARG A 1 -12.20 2.64 -12.27
CA ARG A 1 -11.48 1.38 -11.89
C ARG A 1 -10.06 1.38 -12.45
N SER A 2 -9.84 1.70 -13.73
CA SER A 2 -8.49 1.79 -14.31
C SER A 2 -7.64 2.87 -13.63
N SER A 3 -8.20 4.06 -13.39
CA SER A 3 -7.49 5.21 -12.84
C SER A 3 -6.80 4.94 -11.48
N ILE A 4 -7.45 4.24 -10.54
CA ILE A 4 -6.82 3.90 -9.24
C ILE A 4 -5.64 2.95 -9.44
N LYS A 5 -5.77 2.00 -10.37
CA LYS A 5 -4.69 1.09 -10.72
C LYS A 5 -3.49 1.85 -11.31
N ASP A 6 -3.73 2.78 -12.22
CA ASP A 6 -2.67 3.60 -12.83
C ASP A 6 -2.00 4.51 -11.79
N ILE A 7 -2.78 5.11 -10.87
CA ILE A 7 -2.25 5.92 -9.77
C ILE A 7 -1.28 5.09 -8.92
N ASN A 8 -1.70 3.92 -8.46
CA ASN A 8 -0.91 3.13 -7.53
C ASN A 8 0.25 2.40 -8.19
N LYS A 9 0.01 1.72 -9.34
CA LYS A 9 1.04 0.95 -10.07
C LYS A 9 2.17 1.83 -10.57
N LEU A 10 1.83 2.97 -11.17
CA LEU A 10 2.79 3.89 -11.77
C LEU A 10 3.23 5.02 -10.83
N SER A 11 2.65 5.08 -9.63
CA SER A 11 2.87 6.17 -8.66
C SER A 11 2.59 7.56 -9.28
N ASN A 12 1.45 7.70 -9.97
CA ASN A 12 1.11 8.90 -10.72
C ASN A 12 0.60 10.01 -9.79
N ASN A 13 1.49 10.95 -9.47
CA ASN A 13 1.22 12.06 -8.56
C ASN A 13 0.17 13.04 -9.09
N VAL A 14 0.15 13.28 -10.39
CA VAL A 14 -0.83 14.20 -11.01
C VAL A 14 -2.24 13.63 -10.85
N MET A 15 -2.43 12.36 -11.22
CA MET A 15 -3.73 11.69 -11.07
C MET A 15 -4.16 11.59 -9.59
N ALA A 16 -3.24 11.29 -8.67
CA ALA A 16 -3.55 11.25 -7.24
C ALA A 16 -4.05 12.61 -6.73
N ARG A 17 -3.39 13.71 -7.12
CA ARG A 17 -3.84 15.07 -6.83
C ARG A 17 -5.23 15.36 -7.43
N GLN A 18 -5.47 14.96 -8.68
CA GLN A 18 -6.78 15.15 -9.31
C GLN A 18 -7.90 14.42 -8.57
N VAL A 19 -7.65 13.22 -8.02
CA VAL A 19 -8.64 12.52 -7.19
C VAL A 19 -9.01 13.34 -5.96
N LEU A 20 -8.03 13.94 -5.25
CA LEU A 20 -8.30 14.81 -4.09
C LEU A 20 -9.14 16.04 -4.49
N LEU A 21 -8.81 16.69 -5.61
CA LEU A 21 -9.54 17.86 -6.11
C LEU A 21 -10.95 17.50 -6.57
N THR A 22 -11.12 16.36 -7.25
CA THR A 22 -12.43 15.86 -7.68
C THR A 22 -13.31 15.52 -6.48
N LEU A 23 -12.75 14.86 -5.46
CA LEU A 23 -13.47 14.57 -4.22
C LEU A 23 -13.99 15.86 -3.55
N SER A 24 -13.15 16.91 -3.54
CA SER A 24 -13.56 18.23 -3.05
C SER A 24 -14.68 18.83 -3.90
N LEU A 25 -14.51 18.84 -5.23
CA LEU A 25 -15.48 19.40 -6.18
C LEU A 25 -16.88 18.76 -6.01
N GLU A 26 -16.92 17.44 -5.98
CA GLU A 26 -18.16 16.65 -5.85
C GLU A 26 -18.91 16.90 -4.53
N LYS A 27 -18.19 17.22 -3.45
CA LYS A 27 -18.77 17.42 -2.12
C LYS A 27 -19.06 18.87 -1.75
N THR A 28 -18.35 19.81 -2.36
CA THR A 28 -18.42 21.24 -1.96
C THR A 28 -18.63 22.19 -3.13
N ALA A 29 -18.78 21.69 -4.35
CA ALA A 29 -18.79 22.47 -5.59
C ALA A 29 -17.51 23.30 -5.86
N ILE A 30 -16.46 23.13 -5.05
CA ILE A 30 -15.18 23.83 -5.15
C ILE A 30 -14.05 22.81 -5.08
N GLY A 31 -13.29 22.67 -6.16
CA GLY A 31 -12.11 21.77 -6.24
C GLY A 31 -10.87 22.38 -5.62
N ASN A 32 -10.64 22.18 -4.31
CA ASN A 32 -9.40 22.57 -3.65
C ASN A 32 -8.87 21.50 -2.67
N THR A 33 -7.58 21.55 -2.37
CA THR A 33 -6.92 20.52 -1.55
C THR A 33 -7.35 20.60 -0.08
N LYS A 34 -7.62 21.80 0.45
CA LYS A 34 -8.05 22.00 1.85
C LYS A 34 -9.39 21.32 2.14
N ASN A 35 -10.38 21.51 1.27
CA ASN A 35 -11.68 20.84 1.39
C ASN A 35 -11.54 19.32 1.18
N GLY A 36 -10.73 18.88 0.20
CA GLY A 36 -10.47 17.46 -0.03
C GLY A 36 -9.85 16.79 1.20
N ALA A 37 -8.85 17.42 1.81
CA ALA A 37 -8.23 16.94 3.04
C ALA A 37 -9.22 16.85 4.21
N ARG A 38 -10.11 17.86 4.37
CA ARG A 38 -11.17 17.85 5.38
C ARG A 38 -12.14 16.68 5.16
N ILE A 39 -12.60 16.48 3.93
CA ILE A 39 -13.52 15.39 3.58
C ILE A 39 -12.90 14.03 3.90
N ILE A 40 -11.60 13.83 3.63
CA ILE A 40 -10.91 12.59 3.98
C ILE A 40 -10.86 12.40 5.50
N ARG A 41 -10.52 13.42 6.28
CA ARG A 41 -10.52 13.33 7.75
C ARG A 41 -11.91 12.99 8.29
N ASP A 42 -12.96 13.68 7.82
CA ASP A 42 -14.34 13.43 8.22
C ASP A 42 -14.75 11.98 7.91
N TRP A 43 -14.32 11.46 6.77
CA TRP A 43 -14.56 10.06 6.39
C TRP A 43 -13.81 9.08 7.30
N LEU A 44 -12.55 9.35 7.63
CA LEU A 44 -11.75 8.53 8.55
C LEU A 44 -12.41 8.49 9.94
N GLN A 45 -12.82 9.62 10.48
CA GLN A 45 -13.52 9.70 11.77
C GLN A 45 -14.83 8.90 11.78
N LYS A 46 -15.62 8.98 10.69
CA LYS A 46 -16.85 8.18 10.53
C LYS A 46 -16.59 6.67 10.50
N ASN A 47 -15.36 6.27 10.17
CA ASN A 47 -14.91 4.87 10.19
C ASN A 47 -14.11 4.53 11.45
N ASN A 48 -14.26 5.31 12.53
CA ASN A 48 -13.56 5.13 13.81
C ASN A 48 -12.03 5.18 13.70
N LEU A 49 -11.51 5.93 12.74
CA LEU A 49 -10.08 6.20 12.57
C LEU A 49 -9.80 7.67 12.89
N ASP A 50 -9.53 7.96 14.17
CA ASP A 50 -9.01 9.26 14.58
C ASP A 50 -7.49 9.28 14.36
N MET A 51 -7.03 10.24 13.55
CA MET A 51 -5.63 10.42 13.16
C MET A 51 -5.21 11.88 13.38
N PRO A 52 -4.92 12.28 14.63
CA PRO A 52 -4.62 13.68 14.95
C PRO A 52 -3.36 14.20 14.25
N GLU A 53 -2.41 13.32 13.94
CA GLU A 53 -1.19 13.67 13.22
C GLU A 53 -1.37 13.81 11.71
N LEU A 54 -2.52 13.42 11.16
CA LEU A 54 -2.71 13.39 9.70
C LEU A 54 -2.70 14.78 9.08
N ILE A 55 -1.73 15.01 8.22
CA ILE A 55 -1.66 16.20 7.36
C ILE A 55 -1.70 15.76 5.91
N ILE A 56 -2.68 16.24 5.16
CA ILE A 56 -2.81 16.05 3.71
C ILE A 56 -2.68 17.42 3.06
N GLU A 57 -1.63 17.60 2.26
CA GLU A 57 -1.37 18.85 1.55
C GLU A 57 -1.95 18.81 0.12
N ASN A 58 -1.55 17.82 -0.66
CA ASN A 58 -1.81 17.78 -2.09
C ASN A 58 -2.39 16.47 -2.63
N GLY A 59 -2.47 15.42 -1.80
CA GLY A 59 -3.03 14.12 -2.14
C GLY A 59 -2.09 13.20 -2.93
N SER A 60 -0.88 13.64 -3.29
CA SER A 60 0.08 12.81 -4.01
C SER A 60 1.17 12.21 -3.10
N GLY A 61 1.37 12.76 -1.91
CA GLY A 61 2.49 12.42 -1.04
C GLY A 61 3.82 13.08 -1.44
N LEU A 62 3.88 13.83 -2.54
CA LEU A 62 5.07 14.58 -2.93
C LEU A 62 5.08 15.93 -2.19
N SER A 63 5.39 15.87 -0.91
CA SER A 63 5.29 16.98 0.03
C SER A 63 6.26 16.80 1.20
N ARG A 64 6.68 17.93 1.77
CA ARG A 64 7.53 17.98 2.98
C ARG A 64 6.74 18.16 4.28
N ILE A 65 5.46 18.47 4.17
CA ILE A 65 4.61 18.73 5.33
C ILE A 65 3.57 17.64 5.59
N GLU A 66 3.32 16.73 4.64
CA GLU A 66 2.41 15.61 4.88
C GLU A 66 2.88 14.73 6.06
N ARG A 67 1.94 14.28 6.86
CA ARG A 67 2.19 13.46 8.05
C ARG A 67 1.16 12.34 8.17
N VAL A 68 1.63 11.16 8.50
CA VAL A 68 0.81 10.01 8.91
C VAL A 68 1.71 9.05 9.68
N SER A 69 1.19 8.38 10.70
CA SER A 69 1.94 7.33 11.39
C SER A 69 1.84 5.98 10.63
N ALA A 70 2.86 5.15 10.75
CA ALA A 70 2.84 3.80 10.18
C ALA A 70 1.68 2.96 10.74
N GLY A 71 1.40 3.10 12.04
CA GLY A 71 0.27 2.42 12.71
C GLY A 71 -1.08 2.82 12.13
N HIS A 72 -1.32 4.11 11.89
CA HIS A 72 -2.58 4.56 11.31
C HIS A 72 -2.71 4.19 9.83
N LEU A 73 -1.61 4.18 9.07
CA LEU A 73 -1.67 3.71 7.69
C LEU A 73 -1.98 2.20 7.62
N ASN A 74 -1.47 1.39 8.57
CA ASN A 74 -1.89 -0.01 8.70
C ASN A 74 -3.38 -0.15 9.04
N LYS A 75 -3.95 0.71 9.89
CA LYS A 75 -5.41 0.71 10.13
C LYS A 75 -6.21 1.03 8.86
N ILE A 76 -5.72 1.93 8.00
CA ILE A 76 -6.33 2.19 6.68
C ILE A 76 -6.25 0.93 5.79
N LEU A 77 -5.12 0.19 5.79
CA LEU A 77 -5.02 -1.07 5.07
C LEU A 77 -6.05 -2.09 5.56
N LEU A 78 -6.21 -2.24 6.88
CA LEU A 78 -7.22 -3.13 7.48
C LEU A 78 -8.64 -2.70 7.12
N LEU A 79 -8.93 -1.39 7.11
CA LEU A 79 -10.22 -0.87 6.65
C LEU A 79 -10.44 -1.20 5.16
N GLY A 80 -9.41 -1.07 4.33
CA GLY A 80 -9.45 -1.40 2.90
C GLY A 80 -9.79 -2.86 2.62
N VAL A 81 -9.19 -3.79 3.36
CA VAL A 81 -9.46 -5.25 3.25
C VAL A 81 -10.89 -5.59 3.64
N ASN A 82 -11.45 -4.90 4.63
CA ASN A 82 -12.81 -5.13 5.11
C ASN A 82 -13.88 -4.37 4.31
N SER A 83 -13.48 -3.59 3.29
CA SER A 83 -14.41 -2.79 2.48
C SER A 83 -15.00 -3.59 1.32
N PRO A 84 -16.18 -3.20 0.79
CA PRO A 84 -16.72 -3.76 -0.46
C PRO A 84 -15.82 -3.54 -1.68
N TYR A 85 -14.87 -2.62 -1.58
CA TYR A 85 -13.93 -2.25 -2.65
C TYR A 85 -12.57 -2.95 -2.52
N ARG A 86 -12.41 -3.89 -1.56
CA ARG A 86 -11.14 -4.56 -1.25
C ARG A 86 -10.39 -5.06 -2.49
N ASN A 87 -11.09 -5.73 -3.41
CA ASN A 87 -10.48 -6.32 -4.60
C ASN A 87 -9.85 -5.26 -5.49
N TYR A 88 -10.57 -4.15 -5.74
CA TYR A 88 -10.06 -3.04 -6.55
C TYR A 88 -8.88 -2.35 -5.89
N PHE A 89 -8.92 -2.18 -4.56
CA PHE A 89 -7.84 -1.56 -3.81
C PHE A 89 -6.57 -2.41 -3.86
N ILE A 90 -6.67 -3.69 -3.50
CA ILE A 90 -5.52 -4.60 -3.45
C ILE A 90 -4.91 -4.81 -4.84
N GLU A 91 -5.75 -5.03 -5.87
CA GLU A 91 -5.28 -5.17 -7.25
C GLU A 91 -4.64 -3.91 -7.82
N SER A 92 -4.93 -2.75 -7.25
CA SER A 92 -4.30 -1.50 -7.66
C SER A 92 -2.84 -1.38 -7.19
N LEU A 93 -2.43 -2.09 -6.14
CA LEU A 93 -1.09 -2.00 -5.59
C LEU A 93 -0.04 -2.66 -6.52
N PRO A 94 1.18 -2.12 -6.61
CA PRO A 94 2.30 -2.76 -7.31
C PRO A 94 2.61 -4.15 -6.75
N ILE A 95 2.88 -5.11 -7.63
CA ILE A 95 3.16 -6.51 -7.27
C ILE A 95 4.65 -6.79 -7.42
N ALA A 96 5.28 -7.24 -6.34
CA ALA A 96 6.70 -7.56 -6.35
C ALA A 96 7.03 -8.62 -7.41
N GLY A 97 8.08 -8.36 -8.19
CA GLY A 97 8.53 -9.23 -9.28
C GLY A 97 7.62 -9.26 -10.52
N VAL A 98 6.52 -8.47 -10.55
CA VAL A 98 5.52 -8.53 -11.62
C VAL A 98 5.29 -7.18 -12.29
N ASP A 99 4.86 -6.16 -11.53
CA ASP A 99 4.45 -4.89 -12.12
C ASP A 99 4.74 -3.66 -11.25
N GLY A 100 4.43 -2.49 -11.83
CA GLY A 100 4.52 -1.21 -11.16
C GLY A 100 5.92 -0.92 -10.61
N THR A 101 5.97 -0.13 -9.52
CA THR A 101 7.23 0.24 -8.86
C THR A 101 7.94 -0.93 -8.15
N MET A 102 7.29 -2.09 -8.05
CA MET A 102 7.84 -3.31 -7.46
C MET A 102 8.31 -4.35 -8.47
N LYS A 103 8.19 -4.09 -9.78
CA LYS A 103 8.47 -5.05 -10.88
C LYS A 103 9.85 -5.73 -10.77
N HIS A 104 10.86 -4.99 -10.34
CA HIS A 104 12.24 -5.47 -10.26
C HIS A 104 12.72 -5.73 -8.83
N ARG A 105 11.78 -5.84 -7.87
CA ARG A 105 12.09 -6.11 -6.46
C ARG A 105 11.70 -7.53 -6.08
N LEU A 106 12.52 -8.19 -5.26
CA LEU A 106 12.29 -9.54 -4.73
C LEU A 106 12.11 -10.64 -5.80
N VAL A 107 12.58 -10.41 -7.03
CA VAL A 107 12.37 -11.33 -8.17
C VAL A 107 12.91 -12.72 -7.87
N ASP A 108 14.16 -12.83 -7.43
CA ASP A 108 14.81 -14.13 -7.16
C ASP A 108 14.19 -14.84 -5.96
N LYS A 109 13.82 -14.07 -4.92
CA LYS A 109 13.11 -14.60 -3.75
C LYS A 109 11.77 -15.21 -4.16
N LEU A 110 10.97 -14.48 -4.93
CA LEU A 110 9.65 -14.93 -5.36
C LEU A 110 9.74 -16.13 -6.30
N ARG A 111 10.70 -16.15 -7.22
CA ARG A 111 10.94 -17.31 -8.10
C ARG A 111 11.28 -18.57 -7.32
N LYS A 112 12.04 -18.46 -6.24
CA LYS A 112 12.39 -19.60 -5.38
C LYS A 112 11.17 -20.23 -4.70
N TYR A 113 10.23 -19.40 -4.21
CA TYR A 113 9.08 -19.88 -3.45
C TYR A 113 7.80 -20.06 -4.28
N PHE A 114 7.74 -19.40 -5.44
CA PHE A 114 6.61 -19.50 -6.37
C PHE A 114 7.06 -19.93 -7.78
N PRO A 115 7.86 -21.00 -7.92
CA PRO A 115 8.41 -21.42 -9.22
C PRO A 115 7.33 -21.87 -10.19
N ASN A 116 6.27 -22.47 -9.68
CA ASN A 116 5.11 -22.94 -10.44
C ASN A 116 3.84 -22.56 -9.66
N LYS A 117 2.78 -22.15 -10.34
CA LYS A 117 1.48 -21.72 -9.82
C LYS A 117 0.73 -22.75 -8.92
N LYS A 118 1.34 -23.88 -8.55
CA LYS A 118 0.79 -24.86 -7.60
C LYS A 118 1.03 -24.35 -6.18
N GLN A 119 0.00 -23.77 -5.61
CA GLN A 119 -0.03 -23.39 -4.20
C GLN A 119 -0.25 -24.64 -3.35
N SER A 120 0.33 -24.66 -2.15
CA SER A 120 -0.01 -25.68 -1.15
C SER A 120 -1.49 -25.55 -0.74
N GLU A 121 -2.10 -26.64 -0.27
CA GLU A 121 -3.51 -26.63 0.15
C GLU A 121 -3.76 -25.69 1.34
N ASP A 122 -2.76 -25.51 2.22
CA ASP A 122 -2.83 -24.57 3.36
C ASP A 122 -2.89 -23.11 2.91
N LEU A 123 -2.21 -22.76 1.81
CA LEU A 123 -2.32 -21.44 1.19
C LEU A 123 -3.76 -21.14 0.76
N LYS A 124 -4.47 -22.14 0.21
CA LYS A 124 -5.84 -21.94 -0.29
C LYS A 124 -6.79 -21.52 0.83
N LYS A 125 -6.70 -22.12 2.00
CA LYS A 125 -7.64 -21.91 3.11
C LYS A 125 -7.57 -20.47 3.68
N ASN A 126 -6.36 -19.91 3.77
CA ASN A 126 -6.16 -18.55 4.30
C ASN A 126 -6.38 -17.46 3.24
N LEU A 127 -6.37 -17.82 1.94
CA LEU A 127 -6.47 -16.87 0.84
C LEU A 127 -7.89 -16.70 0.26
N GLU A 128 -8.89 -17.43 0.78
CA GLU A 128 -10.27 -17.33 0.30
C GLU A 128 -10.88 -15.93 0.45
N LEU A 129 -10.38 -15.16 1.43
CA LEU A 129 -10.79 -13.77 1.67
C LEU A 129 -10.17 -12.76 0.71
N PHE A 130 -9.17 -13.17 -0.07
CA PHE A 130 -8.40 -12.29 -0.96
C PHE A 130 -8.72 -12.56 -2.44
N PRO A 131 -8.56 -11.56 -3.31
CA PRO A 131 -8.77 -11.73 -4.74
C PRO A 131 -7.73 -12.72 -5.34
N PRO A 132 -8.07 -13.36 -6.48
CA PRO A 132 -7.18 -14.32 -7.15
C PRO A 132 -5.78 -13.78 -7.46
N SER A 133 -5.65 -12.46 -7.69
CA SER A 133 -4.38 -11.77 -7.92
C SER A 133 -3.40 -11.91 -6.75
N LEU A 134 -3.89 -11.92 -5.50
CA LEU A 134 -3.05 -12.11 -4.31
C LEU A 134 -2.61 -13.56 -4.10
N LYS A 135 -3.37 -14.52 -4.61
CA LYS A 135 -3.08 -15.96 -4.44
C LYS A 135 -1.79 -16.40 -5.13
N ASN A 136 -1.31 -15.62 -6.09
CA ASN A 136 -0.17 -15.98 -6.92
C ASN A 136 1.13 -15.23 -6.58
N TYR A 137 1.08 -14.20 -5.72
CA TYR A 137 2.21 -13.30 -5.51
C TYR A 137 2.33 -12.91 -4.04
N GLY A 138 3.57 -12.91 -3.53
CA GLY A 138 3.85 -12.72 -2.11
C GLY A 138 3.66 -11.28 -1.60
N ALA A 139 3.87 -10.23 -2.40
CA ALA A 139 3.84 -8.85 -1.89
C ALA A 139 3.16 -7.87 -2.84
N HIS A 140 2.15 -7.18 -2.34
CA HIS A 140 1.41 -6.09 -2.98
C HIS A 140 1.71 -4.79 -2.24
N ILE A 141 2.66 -3.99 -2.75
CA ILE A 141 3.28 -2.91 -2.00
C ILE A 141 3.28 -1.60 -2.78
N LYS A 142 2.66 -0.56 -2.22
CA LYS A 142 2.89 0.82 -2.65
C LYS A 142 4.18 1.34 -2.05
N THR A 143 5.02 1.95 -2.88
CA THR A 143 6.27 2.60 -2.47
C THR A 143 6.15 4.11 -2.45
N GLY A 144 6.93 4.77 -1.60
CA GLY A 144 7.13 6.21 -1.59
C GLY A 144 8.62 6.56 -1.47
N SER A 145 9.03 7.65 -2.15
CA SER A 145 10.43 8.09 -2.15
C SER A 145 10.53 9.60 -2.26
N LEU A 146 11.27 10.21 -1.33
CA LEU A 146 11.84 11.54 -1.42
C LEU A 146 13.35 11.42 -1.25
N VAL A 147 14.09 12.52 -1.28
CA VAL A 147 15.55 12.49 -1.11
C VAL A 147 15.95 11.76 0.19
N ASP A 148 15.30 12.13 1.29
CA ASP A 148 15.54 11.67 2.66
C ASP A 148 14.42 10.78 3.22
N VAL A 149 13.52 10.27 2.37
CA VAL A 149 12.41 9.39 2.78
C VAL A 149 12.35 8.17 1.89
N ARG A 150 12.17 7.01 2.51
CA ARG A 150 11.70 5.78 1.85
C ARG A 150 10.54 5.20 2.62
N SER A 151 9.51 4.80 1.91
CA SER A 151 8.33 4.18 2.52
C SER A 151 7.81 3.02 1.70
N ILE A 152 7.19 2.09 2.40
CA ILE A 152 6.40 1.01 1.84
C ILE A 152 5.11 0.85 2.65
N SER A 153 4.02 0.48 1.97
CA SER A 153 2.74 0.17 2.60
C SER A 153 1.94 -0.79 1.72
N GLY A 154 1.34 -1.83 2.29
CA GLY A 154 0.56 -2.81 1.54
C GLY A 154 0.41 -4.15 2.25
N TYR A 155 0.34 -5.23 1.48
CA TYR A 155 0.10 -6.58 1.99
C TYR A 155 1.20 -7.53 1.55
N VAL A 156 1.60 -8.42 2.45
CA VAL A 156 2.49 -9.55 2.18
C VAL A 156 1.76 -10.84 2.49
N ILE A 157 1.81 -11.80 1.58
CA ILE A 157 1.35 -13.16 1.79
C ILE A 157 2.58 -14.03 1.92
N SER A 158 2.75 -14.66 3.07
CA SER A 158 3.88 -15.52 3.36
C SER A 158 3.76 -16.89 2.71
N ARG A 159 4.83 -17.67 2.83
CA ARG A 159 4.90 -19.04 2.32
C ARG A 159 3.83 -19.96 2.91
N SER A 160 3.48 -19.78 4.18
CA SER A 160 2.41 -20.53 4.85
C SER A 160 1.00 -20.04 4.51
N GLY A 161 0.88 -18.91 3.78
CA GLY A 161 -0.39 -18.25 3.47
C GLY A 161 -0.83 -17.23 4.52
N GLN A 162 0.00 -16.96 5.54
CA GLN A 162 -0.27 -15.89 6.50
C GLN A 162 -0.24 -14.54 5.78
N VAL A 163 -1.21 -13.67 6.06
CA VAL A 163 -1.32 -12.34 5.45
C VAL A 163 -0.94 -11.26 6.45
N TYR A 164 0.01 -10.41 6.06
CA TYR A 164 0.48 -9.29 6.85
C TYR A 164 0.10 -7.97 6.19
N ALA A 165 -0.52 -7.04 6.93
CA ALA A 165 -0.55 -5.63 6.57
C ALA A 165 0.75 -5.00 7.04
N VAL A 166 1.49 -4.38 6.14
CA VAL A 166 2.82 -3.84 6.44
C VAL A 166 2.92 -2.37 6.04
N THR A 167 3.48 -1.56 6.94
CA THR A 167 3.87 -0.17 6.67
C THR A 167 5.21 0.11 7.34
N SER A 168 6.14 0.69 6.58
CA SER A 168 7.43 1.13 7.10
C SER A 168 7.83 2.47 6.49
N PHE A 169 8.30 3.37 7.35
CA PHE A 169 8.83 4.69 6.99
C PHE A 169 10.27 4.81 7.47
N ILE A 170 11.15 5.29 6.61
CA ILE A 170 12.52 5.65 6.91
C ILE A 170 12.70 7.12 6.55
N ASN A 171 12.88 7.96 7.58
CA ASN A 171 13.14 9.39 7.46
C ASN A 171 14.59 9.63 7.93
N HIS A 172 15.52 9.75 6.99
CA HIS A 172 16.95 9.91 7.29
C HIS A 172 17.69 10.44 6.07
N PRO A 173 18.73 11.28 6.20
CA PRO A 173 19.54 11.73 5.06
C PRO A 173 20.02 10.58 4.15
N ASN A 174 20.32 9.42 4.74
CA ASN A 174 20.73 8.20 4.01
C ASN A 174 19.57 7.25 3.69
N ALA A 175 18.33 7.74 3.63
CA ALA A 175 17.14 6.91 3.35
C ALA A 175 17.25 6.13 2.03
N GLY A 176 18.12 6.56 1.10
CA GLY A 176 18.43 5.82 -0.12
C GLY A 176 18.80 4.36 0.12
N LEU A 177 19.55 4.07 1.19
CA LEU A 177 19.94 2.72 1.61
C LEU A 177 18.76 1.91 2.20
N GLY A 178 17.70 2.58 2.62
CA GLY A 178 16.52 1.98 3.23
C GLY A 178 15.76 1.01 2.32
N LYS A 179 16.02 1.05 1.00
CA LYS A 179 15.46 0.06 0.06
C LYS A 179 15.91 -1.36 0.43
N ILE A 180 17.17 -1.54 0.81
CA ILE A 180 17.73 -2.85 1.22
C ILE A 180 17.02 -3.34 2.47
N PHE A 181 16.84 -2.46 3.47
CA PHE A 181 16.11 -2.79 4.69
C PHE A 181 14.66 -3.22 4.38
N HIS A 182 13.95 -2.46 3.55
CA HIS A 182 12.58 -2.81 3.14
C HIS A 182 12.53 -4.16 2.41
N ASP A 183 13.47 -4.44 1.50
CA ASP A 183 13.52 -5.72 0.79
C ASP A 183 13.82 -6.88 1.73
N THR A 184 14.71 -6.69 2.72
CA THR A 184 15.01 -7.68 3.76
C THR A 184 13.78 -7.95 4.64
N MET A 185 13.07 -6.90 5.08
CA MET A 185 11.87 -7.04 5.88
C MET A 185 10.75 -7.76 5.11
N LEU A 186 10.50 -7.38 3.85
CA LEU A 186 9.52 -8.06 3.01
C LEU A 186 9.91 -9.51 2.76
N SER A 187 11.20 -9.79 2.53
CA SER A 187 11.73 -11.13 2.37
C SER A 187 11.52 -11.99 3.61
N TRP A 188 11.73 -11.43 4.81
CA TRP A 188 11.48 -12.08 6.08
C TRP A 188 9.99 -12.38 6.29
N LEU A 189 9.10 -11.45 5.99
CA LEU A 189 7.65 -11.67 6.04
C LEU A 189 7.19 -12.75 5.05
N LEU A 190 7.81 -12.82 3.86
CA LEU A 190 7.55 -13.88 2.90
C LEU A 190 7.95 -15.28 3.40
N ASP A 191 8.93 -15.36 4.31
CA ASP A 191 9.37 -16.58 5.01
C ASP A 191 8.62 -16.80 6.33
N ASP A 192 7.39 -16.31 6.44
CA ASP A 192 6.49 -16.45 7.59
C ASP A 192 6.76 -15.48 8.75
N GLY A 193 7.69 -14.52 8.58
CA GLY A 193 7.90 -13.46 9.55
C GLY A 193 8.23 -13.99 10.97
N PRO A 194 7.66 -13.39 12.04
CA PRO A 194 7.74 -13.98 13.37
C PRO A 194 6.91 -15.26 13.37
N MET A 195 7.54 -16.38 13.65
CA MET A 195 6.82 -17.61 13.98
C MET A 195 6.07 -17.38 15.30
N ASN A 196 4.74 -17.40 15.25
CA ASN A 196 3.88 -17.37 16.44
C ASN A 196 3.92 -18.71 17.15
#